data_02001d7fd71a0f4d0041d272084560a9
#
_entry.id   02001d7fd71a0f4d0041d272084560a9
#
_cell.length_a   1.000
_cell.length_b   1.000
_cell.length_c   1.000
_cell.angle_alpha   90.00
_cell.angle_beta   90.00
_cell.angle_gamma   90.00
#
_symmetry.space_group_name_H-M   'P 1'
#
loop_
_entity.id
_entity.type
_entity.pdbx_description
1 polymer ?
#
loop_
_entity_poly.entity_id
_entity_poly.type
_entity_poly.pdbx_seq_one_letter_code
_entity_poly.pdbx_strand_id
1 'polypeptide(L)'
;CAVVDFGDYSVELRAYMEGVAYRFISNIEGDYKIVDELAEFSFSEDDKAWIPYVNFRPDATPDYATQFETSFENTYTHTALKDIDWRRLIFAPIVVERNDLKLWISESNLEDYPGMFLSNRDGDGVLDTEFAPRPKVVEQGGYNMLQGMVKSRHDYIAECHGSRSFPWRVVAIGEVDCELA
;
A
#
# COMPACT_ATOMS: atom_id res chain seq x y z
N CYS A 1 -21.74 -6.95 4.90
CA CYS A 1 -21.33 -6.41 3.60
C CYS A 1 -22.26 -5.26 3.23
N ALA A 2 -21.68 -4.14 2.79
CA ALA A 2 -22.40 -2.98 2.28
C ALA A 2 -21.73 -2.51 0.98
N VAL A 3 -22.52 -2.00 0.05
CA VAL A 3 -22.02 -1.36 -1.17
C VAL A 3 -22.62 0.03 -1.23
N VAL A 4 -21.76 1.02 -1.39
CA VAL A 4 -22.15 2.43 -1.55
C VAL A 4 -21.85 2.84 -2.98
N ASP A 5 -22.88 3.26 -3.72
CA ASP A 5 -22.80 3.63 -5.13
C ASP A 5 -22.58 5.14 -5.26
N PHE A 6 -21.58 5.52 -6.07
CA PHE A 6 -21.23 6.90 -6.39
C PHE A 6 -21.37 7.20 -7.91
N GLY A 7 -22.05 6.32 -8.66
CA GLY A 7 -22.26 6.43 -10.10
C GLY A 7 -21.14 5.72 -10.87
N ASP A 8 -20.08 6.43 -11.23
CA ASP A 8 -18.96 5.84 -12.00
C ASP A 8 -18.15 4.80 -11.21
N TYR A 9 -18.29 4.80 -9.90
CA TYR A 9 -17.67 3.80 -9.03
C TYR A 9 -18.54 3.51 -7.80
N SER A 10 -18.25 2.39 -7.17
CA SER A 10 -18.84 1.98 -5.89
C SER A 10 -17.73 1.61 -4.90
N VAL A 11 -18.05 1.69 -3.61
CA VAL A 11 -17.20 1.18 -2.53
C VAL A 11 -17.90 0.00 -1.87
N GLU A 12 -17.27 -1.17 -1.92
CA GLU A 12 -17.71 -2.35 -1.18
C GLU A 12 -16.99 -2.42 0.16
N LEU A 13 -17.78 -2.54 1.23
CA LEU A 13 -17.32 -2.63 2.62
C LEU A 13 -17.69 -3.99 3.19
N ARG A 14 -16.77 -4.66 3.85
CA ARG A 14 -17.01 -5.90 4.57
C ARG A 14 -16.51 -5.78 6.01
N ALA A 15 -17.32 -6.25 6.95
CA ALA A 15 -16.95 -6.40 8.35
C ALA A 15 -17.05 -7.88 8.72
N TYR A 16 -16.04 -8.34 9.42
CA TYR A 16 -15.87 -9.67 9.99
C TYR A 16 -15.66 -9.55 11.49
N MET A 17 -15.64 -10.64 12.20
CA MET A 17 -15.32 -10.63 13.64
C MET A 17 -13.87 -10.21 13.89
N GLU A 18 -12.98 -10.59 12.96
CA GLU A 18 -11.54 -10.39 13.05
C GLU A 18 -11.03 -9.16 12.26
N GLY A 19 -11.93 -8.33 11.70
CA GLY A 19 -11.48 -7.16 10.97
C GLY A 19 -12.46 -6.60 9.94
N VAL A 20 -11.94 -5.69 9.16
CA VAL A 20 -12.69 -4.99 8.11
C VAL A 20 -11.91 -4.99 6.80
N ALA A 21 -12.63 -4.91 5.69
CA ALA A 21 -12.03 -4.72 4.39
C ALA A 21 -12.90 -3.81 3.53
N TYR A 22 -12.28 -3.05 2.64
CA TYR A 22 -12.98 -2.31 1.61
C TYR A 22 -12.25 -2.40 0.28
N ARG A 23 -12.99 -2.18 -0.80
CA ARG A 23 -12.43 -2.02 -2.14
C ARG A 23 -13.26 -1.06 -2.97
N PHE A 24 -12.64 -0.51 -3.98
CA PHE A 24 -13.33 0.17 -5.05
C PHE A 24 -13.82 -0.81 -6.11
N ILE A 25 -14.92 -0.47 -6.76
CA ILE A 25 -15.46 -1.16 -7.93
C ILE A 25 -15.75 -0.07 -8.95
N SER A 26 -15.16 -0.15 -10.14
CA SER A 26 -15.50 0.76 -11.23
C SER A 26 -16.76 0.27 -11.94
N ASN A 27 -17.67 1.20 -12.23
CA ASN A 27 -18.87 0.96 -13.03
C ASN A 27 -18.71 1.49 -14.47
N ILE A 28 -17.53 1.98 -14.84
CA ILE A 28 -17.23 2.56 -16.15
C ILE A 28 -17.20 1.46 -17.23
N GLU A 29 -17.95 1.67 -18.31
CA GLU A 29 -17.90 0.83 -19.49
C GLU A 29 -16.89 1.41 -20.50
N GLY A 30 -15.88 0.71 -20.87
CA GLY A 30 -14.85 1.16 -21.82
C GLY A 30 -13.49 1.33 -21.16
N ASP A 31 -12.61 2.05 -21.84
CA ASP A 31 -11.21 2.21 -21.43
C ASP A 31 -11.05 3.42 -20.53
N TYR A 32 -10.33 3.27 -19.44
CA TYR A 32 -10.01 4.37 -18.54
C TYR A 32 -8.68 4.12 -17.81
N LYS A 33 -8.16 5.16 -17.19
CA LYS A 33 -6.91 5.11 -16.42
C LYS A 33 -7.16 5.52 -14.98
N ILE A 34 -6.54 4.83 -14.08
CA ILE A 34 -6.45 5.21 -12.67
C ILE A 34 -5.16 5.99 -12.50
N VAL A 35 -5.28 7.26 -12.18
CA VAL A 35 -4.12 8.14 -11.98
C VAL A 35 -3.49 7.84 -10.63
N ASP A 36 -4.32 7.70 -9.58
CA ASP A 36 -3.90 7.41 -8.23
C ASP A 36 -5.04 6.81 -7.41
N GLU A 37 -4.71 6.20 -6.26
CA GLU A 37 -5.65 5.76 -5.24
C GLU A 37 -5.24 6.38 -3.90
N LEU A 38 -6.13 7.14 -3.31
CA LEU A 38 -5.90 7.77 -2.02
C LEU A 38 -6.61 7.00 -0.91
N ALA A 39 -5.83 6.48 0.00
CA ALA A 39 -6.32 5.87 1.23
C ALA A 39 -5.41 6.28 2.40
N GLU A 40 -6.02 6.53 3.52
CA GLU A 40 -5.34 6.97 4.74
C GLU A 40 -5.73 6.06 5.90
N PHE A 41 -4.74 5.67 6.70
CA PHE A 41 -4.94 4.91 7.93
C PHE A 41 -4.50 5.78 9.11
N SER A 42 -5.49 6.34 9.82
CA SER A 42 -5.25 7.30 10.90
C SER A 42 -5.19 6.64 12.28
N PHE A 43 -4.13 6.92 13.01
CA PHE A 43 -3.85 6.43 14.36
C PHE A 43 -3.40 7.59 15.26
N SER A 44 -3.06 7.29 16.52
CA SER A 44 -2.34 8.23 17.35
C SER A 44 -0.86 8.25 16.93
N GLU A 45 -0.25 9.43 16.93
CA GLU A 45 1.19 9.59 16.66
C GLU A 45 2.09 8.79 17.62
N ASP A 46 1.60 8.48 18.82
CA ASP A 46 2.28 7.70 19.85
C ASP A 46 2.04 6.18 19.73
N ASP A 47 1.10 5.74 18.91
CA ASP A 47 0.88 4.31 18.63
C ASP A 47 2.15 3.74 18.00
N LYS A 48 2.50 2.50 18.35
CA LYS A 48 3.70 1.83 17.83
C LYS A 48 3.35 0.94 16.65
N ALA A 49 4.31 0.77 15.77
CA ALA A 49 4.14 -0.11 14.63
C ALA A 49 5.40 -0.91 14.29
N TRP A 50 5.19 -2.06 13.67
CA TRP A 50 6.23 -2.89 13.08
C TRP A 50 6.32 -2.55 11.59
N ILE A 51 7.41 -1.85 11.23
CA ILE A 51 7.59 -1.20 9.93
C ILE A 51 8.62 -1.92 9.06
N PRO A 52 8.22 -2.51 7.93
CA PRO A 52 9.13 -3.06 6.92
C PRO A 52 9.55 -1.96 5.94
N TYR A 53 10.57 -1.19 6.28
CA TYR A 53 11.06 -0.15 5.40
C TYR A 53 11.64 -0.70 4.11
N VAL A 54 11.34 -0.04 3.01
CA VAL A 54 12.04 -0.23 1.74
C VAL A 54 13.54 0.02 1.92
N ASN A 55 14.40 -0.77 1.26
CA ASN A 55 15.84 -0.54 1.27
C ASN A 55 16.17 0.83 0.68
N PHE A 56 16.64 1.72 1.52
CA PHE A 56 17.02 3.08 1.15
C PHE A 56 18.55 3.21 1.17
N ARG A 57 19.09 3.84 0.13
CA ARG A 57 20.51 4.19 0.09
C ARG A 57 20.69 5.62 0.62
N PRO A 58 21.49 5.84 1.67
CA PRO A 58 21.59 7.13 2.34
C PRO A 58 22.06 8.29 1.45
N ASP A 59 22.77 7.98 0.38
CA ASP A 59 23.31 8.91 -0.61
C ASP A 59 22.33 9.26 -1.74
N ALA A 60 21.19 8.56 -1.81
CA ALA A 60 20.13 8.89 -2.74
C ALA A 60 19.28 10.05 -2.22
N THR A 61 18.87 10.96 -3.09
CA THR A 61 17.82 11.93 -2.76
C THR A 61 16.56 11.15 -2.35
N PRO A 62 15.90 11.50 -1.25
CA PRO A 62 14.71 10.78 -0.80
C PRO A 62 13.55 11.05 -1.76
N ASP A 63 13.53 10.32 -2.84
CA ASP A 63 12.48 10.33 -3.85
C ASP A 63 11.80 8.95 -3.81
N TYR A 64 10.52 8.92 -3.55
CA TYR A 64 9.73 7.69 -3.51
C TYR A 64 9.76 6.96 -4.86
N ALA A 65 9.85 7.69 -5.96
CA ALA A 65 9.93 7.10 -7.29
C ALA A 65 11.10 6.11 -7.44
N THR A 66 12.21 6.34 -6.72
CA THR A 66 13.39 5.47 -6.76
C THR A 66 13.28 4.25 -5.84
N GLN A 67 12.26 4.21 -4.97
CA GLN A 67 12.10 3.18 -3.96
C GLN A 67 11.16 2.05 -4.38
N PHE A 68 10.31 2.26 -5.39
CA PHE A 68 9.37 1.26 -5.87
C PHE A 68 9.99 0.00 -6.51
N GLU A 69 11.29 0.02 -6.79
CA GLU A 69 12.00 -1.07 -7.47
C GLU A 69 12.88 -1.88 -6.52
N THR A 70 12.77 -1.63 -5.23
CA THR A 70 13.58 -2.32 -4.22
C THR A 70 12.81 -3.46 -3.58
N SER A 71 13.55 -4.48 -3.10
CA SER A 71 12.99 -5.58 -2.32
C SER A 71 13.03 -5.27 -0.82
N PHE A 72 12.23 -6.03 -0.05
CA PHE A 72 12.36 -6.09 1.41
C PHE A 72 13.12 -7.36 1.79
N GLU A 73 14.35 -7.16 2.26
CA GLU A 73 15.22 -8.25 2.75
C GLU A 73 15.87 -7.81 4.07
N ASN A 74 15.04 -7.41 5.03
CA ASN A 74 15.50 -6.86 6.29
C ASN A 74 14.55 -7.24 7.44
N THR A 75 14.86 -6.82 8.66
CA THR A 75 13.99 -6.95 9.82
C THR A 75 13.02 -5.78 9.91
N TYR A 76 11.87 -6.04 10.50
CA TYR A 76 10.92 -4.97 10.83
C TYR A 76 11.49 -4.04 11.90
N THR A 77 11.25 -2.74 11.76
CA THR A 77 11.58 -1.75 12.77
C THR A 77 10.36 -1.50 13.66
N HIS A 78 10.51 -1.66 14.98
CA HIS A 78 9.46 -1.34 15.93
C HIS A 78 9.64 0.09 16.41
N THR A 79 8.71 0.99 16.11
CA THR A 79 8.83 2.43 16.39
C THR A 79 7.46 3.08 16.60
N ALA A 80 7.40 4.25 17.23
CA ALA A 80 6.20 5.07 17.25
C ALA A 80 5.93 5.67 15.86
N LEU A 81 4.67 5.92 15.53
CA LEU A 81 4.31 6.43 14.20
C LEU A 81 4.95 7.80 13.93
N LYS A 82 5.01 8.69 14.92
CA LYS A 82 5.71 9.99 14.80
C LYS A 82 7.21 9.90 14.52
N ASP A 83 7.84 8.76 14.85
CA ASP A 83 9.28 8.52 14.67
C ASP A 83 9.59 7.75 13.37
N ILE A 84 8.59 7.48 12.55
CA ILE A 84 8.77 6.85 11.24
C ILE A 84 9.64 7.75 10.35
N ASP A 85 10.62 7.15 9.68
CA ASP A 85 11.43 7.87 8.69
C ASP A 85 10.60 8.20 7.44
N TRP A 86 10.05 9.41 7.39
CA TRP A 86 9.22 9.93 6.31
C TRP A 86 9.86 9.87 4.91
N ARG A 87 11.18 9.71 4.85
CA ARG A 87 11.92 9.62 3.58
C ARG A 87 11.83 8.24 2.94
N ARG A 88 11.30 7.27 3.66
CA ARG A 88 11.27 5.87 3.24
C ARG A 88 9.85 5.39 3.03
N LEU A 89 9.65 4.69 1.93
CA LEU A 89 8.45 3.89 1.75
C LEU A 89 8.43 2.69 2.70
N ILE A 90 7.25 2.24 3.00
CA ILE A 90 6.94 1.12 3.87
C ILE A 90 6.20 0.07 3.03
N PHE A 91 6.63 -1.18 3.09
CA PHE A 91 5.88 -2.28 2.49
C PHE A 91 4.64 -2.61 3.33
N ALA A 92 3.60 -3.15 2.70
CA ALA A 92 2.57 -3.92 3.37
C ALA A 92 3.00 -5.41 3.41
N PRO A 93 2.62 -6.18 4.46
CA PRO A 93 1.80 -5.77 5.59
C PRO A 93 2.58 -5.06 6.71
N ILE A 94 1.86 -4.30 7.52
CA ILE A 94 2.36 -3.72 8.79
C ILE A 94 1.44 -4.13 9.95
N VAL A 95 1.95 -4.03 11.16
CA VAL A 95 1.14 -4.17 12.39
C VAL A 95 1.25 -2.89 13.19
N VAL A 96 0.12 -2.28 13.52
CA VAL A 96 0.02 -1.14 14.43
C VAL A 96 -0.52 -1.62 15.78
N GLU A 97 0.15 -1.27 16.85
CA GLU A 97 -0.23 -1.57 18.23
C GLU A 97 -0.94 -0.35 18.83
N ARG A 98 -2.21 -0.51 19.17
CA ARG A 98 -3.04 0.53 19.75
C ARG A 98 -3.79 0.00 20.97
N ASN A 99 -3.47 0.53 22.16
CA ASN A 99 -3.95 0.00 23.43
C ASN A 99 -3.59 -1.51 23.53
N ASP A 100 -4.60 -2.36 23.77
CA ASP A 100 -4.43 -3.82 23.85
C ASP A 100 -4.72 -4.52 22.51
N LEU A 101 -4.87 -3.77 21.42
CA LEU A 101 -5.17 -4.30 20.09
C LEU A 101 -3.98 -4.21 19.16
N LYS A 102 -3.90 -5.17 18.25
CA LYS A 102 -3.00 -5.20 17.10
C LYS A 102 -3.81 -5.13 15.82
N LEU A 103 -3.46 -4.18 14.97
CA LEU A 103 -4.13 -3.96 13.69
C LEU A 103 -3.15 -4.28 12.57
N TRP A 104 -3.45 -5.34 11.82
CA TRP A 104 -2.68 -5.78 10.67
C TRP A 104 -3.24 -5.16 9.40
N ILE A 105 -2.47 -4.32 8.75
CA ILE A 105 -2.86 -3.62 7.52
C ILE A 105 -2.20 -4.32 6.34
N SER A 106 -3.01 -4.72 5.38
CA SER A 106 -2.56 -5.41 4.18
C SER A 106 -3.52 -5.19 3.02
N GLU A 107 -3.26 -5.89 1.94
CA GLU A 107 -4.08 -5.92 0.73
C GLU A 107 -4.32 -7.35 0.26
N SER A 108 -5.32 -7.55 -0.57
CA SER A 108 -5.65 -8.85 -1.15
C SER A 108 -6.26 -8.70 -2.54
N ASN A 109 -6.19 -9.76 -3.33
CA ASN A 109 -6.69 -9.80 -4.71
C ASN A 109 -5.99 -8.80 -5.63
N LEU A 110 -4.65 -8.77 -5.58
CA LEU A 110 -3.80 -7.88 -6.36
C LEU A 110 -3.65 -8.43 -7.79
N GLU A 111 -4.55 -8.01 -8.68
CA GLU A 111 -4.57 -8.43 -10.08
C GLU A 111 -4.45 -7.21 -11.00
N ASP A 112 -3.39 -7.16 -11.81
CA ASP A 112 -3.07 -6.07 -12.76
C ASP A 112 -3.25 -4.66 -12.15
N TYR A 113 -2.69 -4.50 -10.95
CA TYR A 113 -2.72 -3.28 -10.17
C TYR A 113 -1.44 -3.20 -9.32
N PRO A 114 -0.88 -2.01 -9.05
CA PRO A 114 0.31 -1.91 -8.23
C PRO A 114 0.05 -2.30 -6.79
N GLY A 115 1.03 -2.93 -6.15
CA GLY A 115 1.02 -3.19 -4.72
C GLY A 115 1.06 -1.90 -3.90
N MET A 116 0.39 -1.91 -2.76
CA MET A 116 0.30 -0.79 -1.84
C MET A 116 1.60 -0.64 -1.05
N PHE A 117 2.21 0.53 -1.15
CA PHE A 117 3.17 1.03 -0.17
C PHE A 117 2.49 2.00 0.76
N LEU A 118 3.14 2.28 1.88
CA LEU A 118 2.71 3.28 2.84
C LEU A 118 3.81 4.31 3.07
N SER A 119 3.43 5.50 3.48
CA SER A 119 4.34 6.56 3.91
C SER A 119 3.76 7.29 5.13
N ASN A 120 4.63 7.99 5.86
CA ASN A 120 4.23 8.94 6.90
C ASN A 120 4.91 10.28 6.61
N ARG A 121 4.38 11.02 5.64
CA ARG A 121 5.01 12.26 5.15
C ARG A 121 5.02 13.37 6.20
N ASP A 122 3.95 13.46 6.96
CA ASP A 122 3.69 14.59 7.85
C ASP A 122 4.09 14.31 9.31
N GLY A 123 4.41 13.05 9.64
CA GLY A 123 4.86 12.65 10.99
C GLY A 123 3.77 12.73 12.05
N ASP A 124 2.50 12.62 11.65
CA ASP A 124 1.32 12.89 12.49
C ASP A 124 0.51 11.63 12.87
N GLY A 125 1.04 10.46 12.60
CA GLY A 125 0.35 9.18 12.85
C GLY A 125 -0.61 8.76 11.75
N VAL A 126 -0.68 9.50 10.63
CA VAL A 126 -1.40 9.10 9.44
C VAL A 126 -0.47 8.34 8.49
N LEU A 127 -0.89 7.19 8.04
CA LEU A 127 -0.20 6.41 7.03
C LEU A 127 -0.93 6.57 5.70
N ASP A 128 -0.29 7.23 4.75
CA ASP A 128 -0.79 7.45 3.40
C ASP A 128 -0.41 6.29 2.49
N THR A 129 -1.29 5.95 1.55
CA THR A 129 -0.97 4.97 0.52
C THR A 129 -0.14 5.61 -0.60
N GLU A 130 0.80 4.84 -1.11
CA GLU A 130 1.67 5.21 -2.21
C GLU A 130 1.68 4.08 -3.25
N PHE A 131 1.57 4.43 -4.51
CA PHE A 131 1.52 3.46 -5.60
C PHE A 131 2.56 3.75 -6.68
N ALA A 132 3.23 2.69 -7.12
CA ALA A 132 4.15 2.80 -8.25
C ALA A 132 3.38 3.10 -9.54
N PRO A 133 3.71 4.16 -10.27
CA PRO A 133 3.13 4.38 -11.59
C PRO A 133 3.44 3.22 -12.55
N ARG A 134 2.50 2.91 -13.44
CA ARG A 134 2.60 1.77 -14.37
C ARG A 134 3.91 1.85 -15.19
N PRO A 135 4.68 0.76 -15.29
CA PRO A 135 5.86 0.71 -16.14
C PRO A 135 5.52 0.99 -17.60
N LYS A 136 6.32 1.88 -18.25
CA LYS A 136 6.19 2.21 -19.67
C LYS A 136 7.25 1.51 -20.51
N VAL A 137 8.48 1.54 -20.05
CA VAL A 137 9.61 0.85 -20.69
C VAL A 137 10.29 -0.01 -19.65
N VAL A 138 10.40 -1.29 -19.96
CA VAL A 138 11.10 -2.28 -19.13
C VAL A 138 12.18 -2.93 -19.98
N GLU A 139 13.41 -2.96 -19.47
CA GLU A 139 14.54 -3.62 -20.12
C GLU A 139 15.05 -4.77 -19.26
N GLN A 140 15.52 -5.81 -19.86
CA GLN A 140 16.18 -6.89 -19.16
C GLN A 140 17.51 -6.41 -18.58
N GLY A 141 17.77 -6.67 -17.31
CA GLY A 141 18.98 -6.18 -16.61
C GLY A 141 19.12 -6.77 -15.22
N GLY A 142 19.75 -6.01 -14.33
CA GLY A 142 19.95 -6.38 -12.94
C GLY A 142 20.91 -7.56 -12.76
N TYR A 143 20.79 -8.25 -11.60
CA TYR A 143 21.67 -9.34 -11.26
C TYR A 143 21.53 -10.50 -12.26
N ASN A 144 22.66 -10.88 -12.87
CA ASN A 144 22.73 -11.90 -13.93
C ASN A 144 21.76 -11.66 -15.13
N MET A 145 21.35 -10.44 -15.38
CA MET A 145 20.38 -10.10 -16.44
C MET A 145 19.03 -10.83 -16.31
N LEU A 146 18.61 -11.16 -15.09
CA LEU A 146 17.38 -11.90 -14.82
C LEU A 146 16.21 -11.02 -14.38
N GLN A 147 16.43 -9.71 -14.24
CA GLN A 147 15.42 -8.77 -13.74
C GLN A 147 14.88 -7.89 -14.84
N GLY A 148 13.60 -7.54 -14.75
CA GLY A 148 13.01 -6.46 -15.53
C GLY A 148 13.29 -5.12 -14.85
N MET A 149 14.10 -4.28 -15.49
CA MET A 149 14.48 -2.96 -15.01
C MET A 149 13.54 -1.91 -15.61
N VAL A 150 12.76 -1.23 -14.80
CA VAL A 150 11.87 -0.16 -15.25
C VAL A 150 12.71 1.07 -15.61
N LYS A 151 12.65 1.49 -16.87
CA LYS A 151 13.39 2.65 -17.38
C LYS A 151 12.56 3.92 -17.42
N SER A 152 11.27 3.78 -17.60
CA SER A 152 10.33 4.88 -17.51
C SER A 152 8.95 4.39 -17.10
N ARG A 153 8.15 5.30 -16.55
CA ARG A 153 6.81 5.05 -16.07
C ARG A 153 5.81 5.97 -16.76
N HIS A 154 4.57 5.57 -16.76
CA HIS A 154 3.43 6.42 -17.13
C HIS A 154 3.12 7.41 -15.98
N ASP A 155 2.18 8.29 -16.23
CA ASP A 155 1.60 9.24 -15.25
C ASP A 155 0.31 8.72 -14.61
N TYR A 156 0.10 7.39 -14.65
CA TYR A 156 -1.03 6.68 -14.06
C TYR A 156 -0.57 5.33 -13.49
N ILE A 157 -1.33 4.80 -12.54
CA ILE A 157 -0.99 3.55 -11.84
C ILE A 157 -1.57 2.30 -12.50
N ALA A 158 -2.75 2.42 -13.13
CA ALA A 158 -3.39 1.30 -13.83
C ALA A 158 -4.13 1.74 -15.10
N GLU A 159 -4.22 0.83 -16.07
CA GLU A 159 -5.03 0.95 -17.27
C GLU A 159 -6.11 -0.13 -17.23
N CYS A 160 -7.35 0.28 -17.38
CA CYS A 160 -8.51 -0.55 -17.12
C CYS A 160 -9.44 -0.58 -18.32
N HIS A 161 -10.14 -1.72 -18.48
CA HIS A 161 -11.12 -1.94 -19.55
C HIS A 161 -12.42 -2.46 -18.93
N GLY A 162 -13.49 -1.71 -19.06
CA GLY A 162 -14.80 -2.07 -18.52
C GLY A 162 -14.87 -2.07 -16.99
N SER A 163 -16.03 -2.46 -16.48
CA SER A 163 -16.26 -2.57 -15.03
C SER A 163 -15.34 -3.61 -14.40
N ARG A 164 -14.71 -3.26 -13.28
CA ARG A 164 -13.83 -4.17 -12.53
C ARG A 164 -13.80 -3.85 -11.04
N SER A 165 -13.42 -4.85 -10.25
CA SER A 165 -13.07 -4.66 -8.83
C SER A 165 -11.59 -4.42 -8.69
N PHE A 166 -11.23 -3.54 -7.74
CA PHE A 166 -9.85 -3.26 -7.34
C PHE A 166 -9.44 -4.09 -6.12
N PRO A 167 -8.16 -4.12 -5.76
CA PRO A 167 -7.68 -4.86 -4.61
C PRO A 167 -8.39 -4.45 -3.31
N TRP A 168 -8.53 -5.39 -2.41
CA TRP A 168 -9.02 -5.13 -1.07
C TRP A 168 -7.97 -4.44 -0.23
N ARG A 169 -8.37 -3.43 0.51
CA ARG A 169 -7.64 -2.88 1.65
C ARG A 169 -8.17 -3.56 2.89
N VAL A 170 -7.31 -4.23 3.62
CA VAL A 170 -7.67 -5.15 4.70
C VAL A 170 -7.07 -4.67 6.00
N VAL A 171 -7.88 -4.60 7.05
CA VAL A 171 -7.41 -4.39 8.43
C VAL A 171 -7.93 -5.56 9.27
N ALA A 172 -7.03 -6.49 9.63
CA ALA A 172 -7.33 -7.51 10.62
C ALA A 172 -7.03 -6.98 12.02
N ILE A 173 -7.80 -7.42 13.00
CA ILE A 173 -7.75 -6.92 14.38
C ILE A 173 -7.66 -8.13 15.32
N GLY A 174 -6.66 -8.13 16.21
CA GLY A 174 -6.45 -9.13 17.23
C GLY A 174 -5.90 -8.54 18.52
N GLU A 175 -5.97 -9.30 19.60
CA GLU A 175 -5.36 -8.95 20.88
C GLU A 175 -3.96 -9.54 21.03
N VAL A 176 -3.72 -10.69 20.38
CA VAL A 176 -2.44 -11.41 20.41
C VAL A 176 -1.96 -11.77 19.00
N ASP A 177 -0.66 -11.98 18.86
CA ASP A 177 -0.02 -12.21 17.55
C ASP A 177 -0.59 -13.40 16.78
N CYS A 178 -0.99 -14.48 17.48
CA CYS A 178 -1.53 -15.67 16.84
C CYS A 178 -2.93 -15.48 16.24
N GLU A 179 -3.61 -14.40 16.55
CA GLU A 179 -4.91 -14.06 15.95
C GLU A 179 -4.74 -13.32 14.60
N LEU A 180 -3.53 -12.86 14.32
CA LEU A 180 -3.18 -12.21 13.05
C LEU A 180 -2.45 -13.14 12.07
N ALA A 181 -2.21 -14.41 12.46
CA ALA A 181 -1.39 -15.36 11.71
C ALA A 181 -2.22 -16.22 10.73
#